data_f27a02d300e519444cb6fa64492cd336
#
_entry.id   f27a02d300e519444cb6fa64492cd336
#
_cell.length_a   1.000
_cell.length_b   1.000
_cell.length_c   1.000
_cell.angle_alpha   90.00
_cell.angle_beta   90.00
_cell.angle_gamma   90.00
#
_symmetry.space_group_name_H-M   'P 1'
#
loop_
_entity.id
_entity.type
_entity.pdbx_description
1 polymer ?
#
loop_
_entity_poly.entity_id
_entity_poly.type
_entity_poly.pdbx_seq_one_letter_code
_entity_poly.pdbx_strand_id
1 'polypeptide(L)'
;EYWTKTTTKGNYSIKLRKKIGSENTEEIWNGDKEKEKLKTEYFGVGDLEVSNNDKYLGYSLDLKGSEYYTIYLRDIKTNKIVSKEITETSGGITFSLDDKYIFYSKLDENHRARTIYRHKIGDFDGKDQLIFEEKSEAFTVGIGKSSDEKYYFINTSDHNTSEQYYFKSDELNPSPKLIIKRERGVLYSVNSWDGKFYNHTNKNAEDFKVDICDNLVNQNWRTYIPAKDEVLIGGLTFLKNWIIRGETS
;
A
#
# COMPACT_ATOMS: atom_id res chain seq x y z
N GLU A 1 -18.63 5.05 -5.54
CA GLU A 1 -18.37 5.49 -4.17
C GLU A 1 -18.23 4.29 -3.26
N TYR A 2 -17.24 4.34 -2.36
CA TYR A 2 -16.97 3.32 -1.35
C TYR A 2 -16.91 3.96 0.02
N TRP A 3 -17.43 3.26 1.03
CA TRP A 3 -17.31 3.70 2.42
C TRP A 3 -17.34 2.50 3.37
N THR A 4 -16.86 2.74 4.57
CA THR A 4 -16.88 1.77 5.67
C THR A 4 -17.94 2.18 6.68
N LYS A 5 -18.74 1.23 7.13
CA LYS A 5 -19.74 1.40 8.18
C LYS A 5 -19.37 0.52 9.39
N THR A 6 -19.49 1.06 10.56
CA THR A 6 -19.45 0.32 11.83
C THR A 6 -20.83 0.30 12.47
N THR A 7 -21.13 -0.70 13.28
CA THR A 7 -22.38 -0.82 14.00
C THR A 7 -22.12 -1.05 15.49
N THR A 8 -23.04 -0.62 16.35
CA THR A 8 -22.96 -0.87 17.80
C THR A 8 -23.24 -2.33 18.18
N LYS A 9 -23.75 -3.13 17.26
CA LYS A 9 -24.08 -4.55 17.47
C LYS A 9 -23.06 -5.51 16.90
N GLY A 10 -22.15 -5.03 16.05
CA GLY A 10 -21.09 -5.82 15.43
C GLY A 10 -19.72 -5.45 15.98
N ASN A 11 -18.75 -6.34 15.81
CA ASN A 11 -17.36 -6.14 16.20
C ASN A 11 -16.47 -5.75 15.00
N TYR A 12 -16.95 -5.92 13.78
CA TYR A 12 -16.19 -5.72 12.56
C TYR A 12 -16.86 -4.74 11.61
N SER A 13 -16.07 -4.20 10.71
CA SER A 13 -16.53 -3.22 9.72
C SER A 13 -17.33 -3.89 8.60
N ILE A 14 -18.19 -3.07 8.00
CA ILE A 14 -18.95 -3.40 6.78
C ILE A 14 -18.46 -2.47 5.68
N LYS A 15 -17.98 -3.02 4.56
CA LYS A 15 -17.60 -2.25 3.36
C LYS A 15 -18.78 -2.21 2.40
N LEU A 16 -19.13 -1.01 2.04
CA LEU A 16 -20.28 -0.72 1.18
C LEU A 16 -19.81 0.01 -0.07
N ARG A 17 -20.53 -0.17 -1.17
CA ARG A 17 -20.36 0.63 -2.38
C ARG A 17 -21.70 1.04 -2.98
N LYS A 18 -21.69 2.12 -3.75
CA LYS A 18 -22.77 2.44 -4.69
C LYS A 18 -22.23 3.09 -5.95
N LYS A 19 -22.93 2.94 -7.04
CA LYS A 19 -22.63 3.66 -8.28
C LYS A 19 -22.99 5.14 -8.07
N ILE A 20 -22.16 6.05 -8.56
CA ILE A 20 -22.43 7.50 -8.52
C ILE A 20 -23.77 7.77 -9.21
N GLY A 21 -24.64 8.53 -8.53
CA GLY A 21 -25.99 8.85 -8.99
C GLY A 21 -27.02 7.74 -8.78
N SER A 22 -26.68 6.62 -8.11
CA SER A 22 -27.62 5.57 -7.73
C SER A 22 -27.98 5.66 -6.26
N GLU A 23 -29.20 5.31 -5.91
CA GLU A 23 -29.59 5.13 -4.49
C GLU A 23 -29.31 3.70 -3.98
N ASN A 24 -29.04 2.76 -4.87
CA ASN A 24 -28.80 1.37 -4.51
C ASN A 24 -27.40 1.19 -3.91
N THR A 25 -27.37 0.76 -2.67
CA THR A 25 -26.14 0.42 -1.92
C THR A 25 -25.93 -1.08 -1.94
N GLU A 26 -24.71 -1.51 -2.19
CA GLU A 26 -24.28 -2.91 -2.16
C GLU A 26 -23.31 -3.14 -1.00
N GLU A 27 -23.57 -4.16 -0.17
CA GLU A 27 -22.63 -4.66 0.82
C GLU A 27 -21.67 -5.63 0.13
N ILE A 28 -20.39 -5.25 0.07
CA ILE A 28 -19.35 -6.07 -0.59
C ILE A 28 -18.49 -6.84 0.42
N TRP A 29 -18.55 -6.46 1.68
CA TRP A 29 -17.90 -7.10 2.81
C TRP A 29 -18.66 -6.86 4.10
N ASN A 30 -18.68 -7.87 4.95
CA ASN A 30 -19.20 -7.75 6.31
C ASN A 30 -18.39 -8.69 7.22
N GLY A 31 -17.54 -8.12 8.07
CA GLY A 31 -16.61 -8.89 8.87
C GLY A 31 -17.27 -9.82 9.88
N ASP A 32 -18.42 -9.41 10.47
CA ASP A 32 -19.17 -10.27 11.39
C ASP A 32 -19.73 -11.51 10.68
N LYS A 33 -20.28 -11.35 9.47
CA LYS A 33 -20.77 -12.47 8.64
C LYS A 33 -19.63 -13.41 8.18
N GLU A 34 -18.47 -12.84 7.85
CA GLU A 34 -17.32 -13.66 7.43
C GLU A 34 -16.76 -14.45 8.62
N LYS A 35 -16.67 -13.85 9.82
CA LYS A 35 -16.28 -14.56 11.03
C LYS A 35 -17.25 -15.71 11.36
N GLU A 36 -18.53 -15.43 11.32
CA GLU A 36 -19.58 -16.44 11.57
C GLU A 36 -19.49 -17.62 10.59
N LYS A 37 -19.29 -17.33 9.31
CA LYS A 37 -19.11 -18.31 8.25
C LYS A 37 -17.87 -19.18 8.45
N LEU A 38 -16.76 -18.59 8.88
CA LEU A 38 -15.48 -19.29 9.10
C LEU A 38 -15.45 -20.07 10.42
N LYS A 39 -16.33 -19.74 11.36
CA LYS A 39 -16.44 -20.38 12.69
C LYS A 39 -15.09 -20.38 13.45
N THR A 40 -14.34 -19.29 13.35
CA THR A 40 -13.03 -19.16 13.98
C THR A 40 -13.13 -18.44 15.32
N GLU A 41 -12.27 -18.81 16.28
CA GLU A 41 -12.19 -18.12 17.58
C GLU A 41 -11.54 -16.75 17.42
N TYR A 42 -10.42 -16.69 16.72
CA TYR A 42 -9.72 -15.44 16.39
C TYR A 42 -10.03 -15.00 14.95
N PHE A 43 -10.22 -13.70 14.75
CA PHE A 43 -10.51 -13.13 13.45
C PHE A 43 -9.91 -11.72 13.34
N GLY A 44 -8.69 -11.64 12.81
CA GLY A 44 -8.02 -10.39 12.50
C GLY A 44 -8.20 -10.05 11.02
N VAL A 45 -8.64 -8.81 10.73
CA VAL A 45 -8.73 -8.29 9.36
C VAL A 45 -7.54 -7.36 9.14
N GLY A 46 -6.70 -7.66 8.15
CA GLY A 46 -5.55 -6.83 7.80
C GLY A 46 -5.96 -5.73 6.82
N ASP A 47 -6.28 -6.08 5.59
CA ASP A 47 -6.59 -5.13 4.53
C ASP A 47 -7.87 -5.51 3.77
N LEU A 48 -8.50 -4.51 3.16
CA LEU A 48 -9.70 -4.62 2.34
C LEU A 48 -9.58 -3.66 1.15
N GLU A 49 -9.11 -4.16 0.02
CA GLU A 49 -8.87 -3.39 -1.20
C GLU A 49 -9.80 -3.82 -2.34
N VAL A 50 -10.28 -2.86 -3.11
CA VAL A 50 -11.10 -3.11 -4.32
C VAL A 50 -10.25 -2.83 -5.55
N SER A 51 -10.33 -3.71 -6.55
CA SER A 51 -9.65 -3.53 -7.83
C SER A 51 -10.16 -2.27 -8.57
N ASN A 52 -9.32 -1.69 -9.44
CA ASN A 52 -9.64 -0.42 -10.13
C ASN A 52 -10.88 -0.54 -11.03
N ASN A 53 -11.19 -1.74 -11.54
CA ASN A 53 -12.37 -2.04 -12.35
C ASN A 53 -13.61 -2.43 -11.54
N ASP A 54 -13.59 -2.25 -10.21
CA ASP A 54 -14.69 -2.57 -9.29
C ASP A 54 -15.11 -4.06 -9.28
N LYS A 55 -14.28 -4.96 -9.81
CA LYS A 55 -14.64 -6.38 -10.00
C LYS A 55 -14.21 -7.27 -8.84
N TYR A 56 -13.01 -7.03 -8.30
CA TYR A 56 -12.42 -7.89 -7.30
C TYR A 56 -12.33 -7.20 -5.95
N LEU A 57 -12.53 -7.97 -4.90
CA LEU A 57 -12.18 -7.61 -3.52
C LEU A 57 -10.99 -8.46 -3.11
N GLY A 58 -9.88 -7.80 -2.79
CA GLY A 58 -8.76 -8.37 -2.07
C GLY A 58 -8.97 -8.15 -0.57
N TYR A 59 -8.78 -9.17 0.23
CA TYR A 59 -8.84 -9.05 1.68
C TYR A 59 -7.84 -10.01 2.34
N SER A 60 -7.37 -9.63 3.50
CA SER A 60 -6.44 -10.45 4.25
C SER A 60 -6.93 -10.73 5.65
N LEU A 61 -6.72 -11.97 6.12
CA LEU A 61 -7.17 -12.45 7.42
C LEU A 61 -6.02 -13.13 8.17
N ASP A 62 -5.93 -12.83 9.46
CA ASP A 62 -5.26 -13.68 10.44
C ASP A 62 -6.34 -14.41 11.26
N LEU A 63 -6.36 -15.73 11.17
CA LEU A 63 -7.32 -16.59 11.87
C LEU A 63 -6.74 -17.27 13.10
N LYS A 64 -5.49 -16.96 13.46
CA LYS A 64 -4.74 -17.59 14.56
C LYS A 64 -4.23 -16.62 15.62
N GLY A 65 -4.26 -15.31 15.35
CA GLY A 65 -3.61 -14.30 16.20
C GLY A 65 -2.10 -14.32 16.07
N SER A 66 -1.60 -14.73 14.91
CA SER A 66 -0.18 -14.92 14.64
C SER A 66 0.48 -13.75 13.94
N GLU A 67 -0.33 -12.77 13.52
CA GLU A 67 0.09 -11.64 12.66
C GLU A 67 0.63 -12.06 11.28
N TYR A 68 0.56 -13.36 10.94
CA TYR A 68 0.72 -13.84 9.58
C TYR A 68 -0.63 -13.84 8.89
N TYR A 69 -0.79 -12.95 7.93
CA TYR A 69 -2.04 -12.83 7.19
C TYR A 69 -2.06 -13.73 5.97
N THR A 70 -3.25 -14.24 5.65
CA THR A 70 -3.55 -14.90 4.39
C THR A 70 -4.37 -13.96 3.53
N ILE A 71 -3.92 -13.72 2.30
CA ILE A 71 -4.65 -12.89 1.31
C ILE A 71 -5.57 -13.78 0.49
N TYR A 72 -6.79 -13.29 0.29
CA TYR A 72 -7.83 -13.87 -0.54
C TYR A 72 -8.26 -12.87 -1.60
N LEU A 73 -8.55 -13.37 -2.80
CA LEU A 73 -9.12 -12.58 -3.90
C LEU A 73 -10.49 -13.12 -4.28
N ARG A 74 -11.49 -12.27 -4.24
CA ARG A 74 -12.90 -12.65 -4.47
C ARG A 74 -13.51 -11.80 -5.58
N ASP A 75 -14.22 -12.41 -6.53
CA ASP A 75 -15.08 -11.70 -7.46
C ASP A 75 -16.32 -11.18 -6.72
N ILE A 76 -16.52 -9.86 -6.73
CA ILE A 76 -17.56 -9.20 -5.92
C ILE A 76 -18.96 -9.65 -6.36
N LYS A 77 -19.19 -9.78 -7.67
CA LYS A 77 -20.51 -10.12 -8.22
C LYS A 77 -20.91 -11.57 -7.94
N THR A 78 -19.97 -12.50 -8.07
CA THR A 78 -20.25 -13.94 -7.91
C THR A 78 -19.96 -14.44 -6.51
N ASN A 79 -19.28 -13.65 -5.69
CA ASN A 79 -18.82 -13.99 -4.35
C ASN A 79 -17.90 -15.24 -4.32
N LYS A 80 -17.21 -15.54 -5.43
CA LYS A 80 -16.31 -16.70 -5.56
C LYS A 80 -14.86 -16.27 -5.40
N ILE A 81 -14.08 -17.12 -4.75
CA ILE A 81 -12.61 -16.99 -4.73
C ILE A 81 -12.07 -17.20 -6.14
N VAL A 82 -11.15 -16.35 -6.57
CA VAL A 82 -10.63 -16.29 -7.94
C VAL A 82 -9.14 -16.55 -8.04
N SER A 83 -8.46 -16.87 -6.95
CA SER A 83 -7.04 -17.20 -6.90
C SER A 83 -6.75 -18.13 -5.73
N LYS A 84 -5.57 -18.76 -5.73
CA LYS A 84 -5.09 -19.47 -4.54
C LYS A 84 -5.00 -18.52 -3.33
N GLU A 85 -5.00 -19.10 -2.15
CA GLU A 85 -4.67 -18.39 -0.92
C GLU A 85 -3.18 -18.03 -0.90
N ILE A 86 -2.85 -16.82 -0.47
CA ILE A 86 -1.46 -16.35 -0.36
C ILE A 86 -1.15 -16.16 1.13
N THR A 87 -0.38 -17.08 1.66
CA THR A 87 -0.07 -17.18 3.10
C THR A 87 1.21 -16.44 3.48
N GLU A 88 1.43 -16.27 4.79
CA GLU A 88 2.64 -15.68 5.37
C GLU A 88 2.91 -14.25 4.89
N THR A 89 1.84 -13.47 4.74
CA THR A 89 1.94 -12.08 4.28
C THR A 89 1.81 -11.10 5.45
N SER A 90 2.23 -9.84 5.21
CA SER A 90 1.99 -8.71 6.13
C SER A 90 0.55 -8.23 6.12
N GLY A 91 -0.29 -8.75 5.23
CA GLY A 91 -1.69 -8.40 5.06
C GLY A 91 -1.97 -7.31 4.03
N GLY A 92 -1.03 -6.44 3.70
CA GLY A 92 -1.22 -5.36 2.72
C GLY A 92 -1.40 -5.86 1.28
N ILE A 93 -2.30 -5.24 0.52
CA ILE A 93 -2.65 -5.60 -0.85
C ILE A 93 -2.59 -4.36 -1.73
N THR A 94 -1.90 -4.45 -2.86
CA THR A 94 -1.88 -3.38 -3.86
C THR A 94 -2.22 -3.96 -5.24
N PHE A 95 -3.38 -3.60 -5.79
CA PHE A 95 -3.76 -4.01 -7.15
C PHE A 95 -2.90 -3.31 -8.20
N SER A 96 -2.53 -4.04 -9.27
CA SER A 96 -2.00 -3.41 -10.48
C SER A 96 -3.09 -2.57 -11.16
N LEU A 97 -2.69 -1.53 -11.90
CA LEU A 97 -3.66 -0.65 -12.57
C LEU A 97 -4.53 -1.37 -13.61
N ASP A 98 -3.98 -2.42 -14.22
CA ASP A 98 -4.70 -3.24 -15.20
C ASP A 98 -5.50 -4.39 -14.57
N ASP A 99 -5.52 -4.46 -13.23
CA ASP A 99 -6.20 -5.49 -12.42
C ASP A 99 -5.86 -6.93 -12.80
N LYS A 100 -4.66 -7.14 -13.34
CA LYS A 100 -4.17 -8.50 -13.64
C LYS A 100 -3.35 -9.11 -12.52
N TYR A 101 -2.84 -8.26 -11.63
CA TYR A 101 -1.94 -8.67 -10.56
C TYR A 101 -2.29 -7.96 -9.26
N ILE A 102 -1.83 -8.56 -8.16
CA ILE A 102 -1.64 -7.87 -6.89
C ILE A 102 -0.16 -7.93 -6.51
N PHE A 103 0.28 -6.90 -5.78
CA PHE A 103 1.56 -6.87 -5.09
C PHE A 103 1.32 -7.00 -3.59
N TYR A 104 2.22 -7.69 -2.90
CA TYR A 104 2.13 -7.93 -1.47
C TYR A 104 3.53 -8.17 -0.88
N SER A 105 3.65 -8.00 0.45
CA SER A 105 4.88 -8.32 1.18
C SER A 105 4.74 -9.68 1.86
N LYS A 106 5.78 -10.51 1.78
CA LYS A 106 5.90 -11.73 2.57
C LYS A 106 6.69 -11.47 3.85
N LEU A 107 6.24 -12.09 4.94
CA LEU A 107 6.96 -12.10 6.21
C LEU A 107 7.96 -13.27 6.24
N ASP A 108 9.11 -13.03 6.85
CA ASP A 108 10.07 -14.07 7.21
C ASP A 108 9.74 -14.70 8.59
N GLU A 109 10.58 -15.61 9.04
CA GLU A 109 10.43 -16.31 10.33
C GLU A 109 10.51 -15.37 11.55
N ASN A 110 11.04 -14.16 11.38
CA ASN A 110 11.13 -13.13 12.41
C ASN A 110 10.00 -12.09 12.31
N HIS A 111 8.91 -12.38 11.60
CA HIS A 111 7.80 -11.48 11.31
C HIS A 111 8.23 -10.18 10.60
N ARG A 112 9.29 -10.24 9.78
CA ARG A 112 9.78 -9.10 9.03
C ARG A 112 9.32 -9.18 7.58
N ALA A 113 8.65 -8.14 7.10
CA ALA A 113 8.34 -7.97 5.68
C ALA A 113 9.63 -7.59 4.93
N ARG A 114 10.24 -8.54 4.23
CA ARG A 114 11.53 -8.33 3.52
C ARG A 114 11.45 -8.47 2.02
N THR A 115 10.35 -9.00 1.52
CA THR A 115 10.20 -9.29 0.11
C THR A 115 8.89 -8.73 -0.43
N ILE A 116 8.91 -8.25 -1.68
CA ILE A 116 7.72 -7.89 -2.44
C ILE A 116 7.54 -8.92 -3.55
N TYR A 117 6.36 -9.50 -3.59
CA TYR A 117 5.94 -10.42 -4.64
C TYR A 117 4.82 -9.84 -5.49
N ARG A 118 4.67 -10.39 -6.69
CA ARG A 118 3.56 -10.16 -7.60
C ARG A 118 2.83 -11.47 -7.88
N HIS A 119 1.53 -11.50 -7.58
CA HIS A 119 0.63 -12.62 -7.88
C HIS A 119 -0.29 -12.29 -9.04
N LYS A 120 -0.45 -13.21 -9.99
CA LYS A 120 -1.40 -13.06 -11.10
C LYS A 120 -2.81 -13.46 -10.66
N ILE A 121 -3.77 -12.55 -10.80
CA ILE A 121 -5.17 -12.83 -10.48
C ILE A 121 -5.72 -13.91 -11.42
N GLY A 122 -6.40 -14.90 -10.85
CA GLY A 122 -6.89 -16.06 -11.58
C GLY A 122 -5.91 -17.26 -11.61
N ASP A 123 -4.73 -17.10 -11.01
CA ASP A 123 -3.77 -18.20 -10.91
C ASP A 123 -3.98 -18.97 -9.59
N PHE A 124 -4.16 -20.29 -9.70
CA PHE A 124 -4.35 -21.19 -8.56
C PHE A 124 -3.11 -22.03 -8.24
N ASP A 125 -2.19 -22.21 -9.20
CA ASP A 125 -1.10 -23.17 -9.12
C ASP A 125 0.28 -22.54 -9.37
N GLY A 126 0.34 -21.37 -10.01
CA GLY A 126 1.57 -20.71 -10.39
C GLY A 126 2.41 -20.22 -9.22
N LYS A 127 3.69 -20.03 -9.47
CA LYS A 127 4.60 -19.37 -8.52
C LYS A 127 4.51 -17.86 -8.69
N ASP A 128 4.44 -17.15 -7.56
CA ASP A 128 4.45 -15.71 -7.55
C ASP A 128 5.84 -15.17 -7.88
N GLN A 129 5.88 -14.06 -8.59
CA GLN A 129 7.13 -13.45 -9.01
C GLN A 129 7.71 -12.59 -7.89
N LEU A 130 8.96 -12.86 -7.51
CA LEU A 130 9.72 -11.97 -6.64
C LEU A 130 10.05 -10.68 -7.41
N ILE A 131 9.68 -9.53 -6.87
CA ILE A 131 9.93 -8.20 -7.43
C ILE A 131 11.08 -7.50 -6.71
N PHE A 132 11.14 -7.64 -5.38
CA PHE A 132 12.17 -6.98 -4.57
C PHE A 132 12.48 -7.79 -3.33
N GLU A 133 13.75 -7.74 -2.91
CA GLU A 133 14.21 -8.32 -1.65
C GLU A 133 15.13 -7.35 -0.92
N GLU A 134 14.77 -6.98 0.31
CA GLU A 134 15.64 -6.24 1.21
C GLU A 134 16.64 -7.20 1.89
N LYS A 135 17.91 -6.87 1.76
CA LYS A 135 19.01 -7.70 2.29
C LYS A 135 19.32 -7.44 3.76
N SER A 136 18.99 -6.25 4.24
CA SER A 136 19.24 -5.89 5.64
C SER A 136 18.13 -6.44 6.53
N GLU A 137 18.50 -7.13 7.61
CA GLU A 137 17.55 -7.64 8.60
C GLU A 137 16.91 -6.54 9.45
N ALA A 138 17.53 -5.35 9.48
CA ALA A 138 17.00 -4.21 10.23
C ALA A 138 15.84 -3.50 9.52
N PHE A 139 15.67 -3.72 8.21
CA PHE A 139 14.71 -2.99 7.39
C PHE A 139 13.50 -3.86 7.03
N THR A 140 12.35 -3.21 6.94
CA THR A 140 11.12 -3.80 6.43
C THR A 140 10.73 -3.14 5.11
N VAL A 141 9.92 -3.82 4.30
CA VAL A 141 9.49 -3.33 2.98
C VAL A 141 7.97 -3.26 2.87
N GLY A 142 7.51 -2.27 2.11
CA GLY A 142 6.12 -2.16 1.68
C GLY A 142 6.06 -1.62 0.25
N ILE A 143 4.93 -1.79 -0.41
CA ILE A 143 4.69 -1.28 -1.76
C ILE A 143 3.40 -0.48 -1.82
N GLY A 144 3.39 0.60 -2.60
CA GLY A 144 2.20 1.40 -2.83
C GLY A 144 2.24 2.11 -4.18
N LYS A 145 1.09 2.62 -4.61
CA LYS A 145 0.96 3.44 -5.83
C LYS A 145 1.32 4.90 -5.54
N SER A 146 1.88 5.60 -6.54
CA SER A 146 1.97 7.06 -6.51
C SER A 146 0.59 7.70 -6.56
N SER A 147 0.48 8.96 -6.13
CA SER A 147 -0.80 9.69 -6.11
C SER A 147 -1.36 9.95 -7.52
N ASP A 148 -0.52 9.97 -8.55
CA ASP A 148 -0.92 10.06 -9.96
C ASP A 148 -1.01 8.70 -10.65
N GLU A 149 -0.82 7.60 -9.90
CA GLU A 149 -0.89 6.20 -10.34
C GLU A 149 0.10 5.82 -11.46
N LYS A 150 1.11 6.66 -11.74
CA LYS A 150 2.11 6.39 -12.79
C LYS A 150 3.24 5.49 -12.35
N TYR A 151 3.42 5.33 -11.03
CA TYR A 151 4.51 4.57 -10.45
C TYR A 151 4.04 3.72 -9.28
N TYR A 152 4.78 2.64 -9.05
CA TYR A 152 4.81 1.95 -7.76
C TYR A 152 6.08 2.35 -7.04
N PHE A 153 5.94 2.59 -5.74
CA PHE A 153 7.06 2.84 -4.84
C PHE A 153 7.20 1.67 -3.87
N ILE A 154 8.41 1.13 -3.77
CA ILE A 154 8.80 0.19 -2.73
C ILE A 154 9.53 0.99 -1.68
N ASN A 155 8.96 1.04 -0.48
CA ASN A 155 9.54 1.72 0.66
C ASN A 155 10.26 0.69 1.52
N THR A 156 11.51 0.96 1.89
CA THR A 156 12.24 0.14 2.84
C THR A 156 12.75 1.05 3.95
N SER A 157 12.54 0.67 5.21
CA SER A 157 12.88 1.50 6.35
C SER A 157 13.12 0.70 7.63
N ASP A 158 13.91 1.30 8.52
CA ASP A 158 13.94 1.04 9.94
C ASP A 158 13.30 2.22 10.71
N HIS A 159 13.64 2.40 11.99
CA HIS A 159 13.05 3.46 12.82
C HIS A 159 13.46 4.88 12.41
N ASN A 160 14.64 5.07 11.83
CA ASN A 160 15.23 6.39 11.59
C ASN A 160 15.89 6.56 10.24
N THR A 161 15.80 5.56 9.38
CA THR A 161 16.43 5.55 8.06
C THR A 161 15.48 4.96 7.05
N SER A 162 15.33 5.59 5.89
CA SER A 162 14.53 5.05 4.81
C SER A 162 15.27 5.03 3.48
N GLU A 163 14.80 4.18 2.59
CA GLU A 163 15.22 4.09 1.19
C GLU A 163 14.02 3.72 0.33
N GLN A 164 13.98 4.23 -0.88
CA GLN A 164 12.84 4.01 -1.75
C GLN A 164 13.28 3.60 -3.16
N TYR A 165 12.55 2.64 -3.71
CA TYR A 165 12.71 2.21 -5.09
C TYR A 165 11.40 2.47 -5.85
N TYR A 166 11.50 2.57 -7.18
CA TYR A 166 10.33 2.79 -8.03
C TYR A 166 10.41 1.97 -9.32
N PHE A 167 9.25 1.72 -9.90
CA PHE A 167 9.09 1.28 -11.28
C PHE A 167 7.80 1.88 -11.84
N LYS A 168 7.68 1.95 -13.16
CA LYS A 168 6.48 2.48 -13.79
C LYS A 168 5.32 1.51 -13.66
N SER A 169 4.11 2.04 -13.54
CA SER A 169 2.90 1.23 -13.37
C SER A 169 2.52 0.42 -14.61
N ASP A 170 3.02 0.79 -15.79
CA ASP A 170 2.83 0.10 -17.07
C ASP A 170 3.96 -0.90 -17.42
N GLU A 171 4.97 -1.07 -16.55
CA GLU A 171 6.03 -2.06 -16.78
C GLU A 171 5.52 -3.49 -16.67
N LEU A 172 5.57 -4.24 -17.78
CA LEU A 172 5.16 -5.66 -17.81
C LEU A 172 6.05 -6.54 -16.94
N ASN A 173 7.34 -6.22 -16.88
CA ASN A 173 8.35 -6.89 -16.05
C ASN A 173 8.98 -5.84 -15.12
N PRO A 174 8.40 -5.60 -13.95
CA PRO A 174 8.89 -4.59 -13.02
C PRO A 174 10.35 -4.79 -12.65
N SER A 175 11.14 -3.73 -12.80
CA SER A 175 12.55 -3.67 -12.42
C SER A 175 12.77 -2.46 -11.49
N PRO A 176 12.68 -2.65 -10.16
CA PRO A 176 12.78 -1.56 -9.20
C PRO A 176 14.11 -0.82 -9.29
N LYS A 177 14.05 0.52 -9.42
CA LYS A 177 15.19 1.42 -9.50
C LYS A 177 15.28 2.22 -8.22
N LEU A 178 16.48 2.31 -7.67
CA LEU A 178 16.75 3.13 -6.49
C LEU A 178 16.49 4.61 -6.78
N ILE A 179 15.82 5.30 -5.85
CA ILE A 179 15.63 6.77 -5.92
C ILE A 179 16.84 7.46 -5.28
N ILE A 180 16.98 7.39 -3.96
CA ILE A 180 18.08 7.99 -3.22
C ILE A 180 18.63 6.91 -2.29
N LYS A 181 19.96 6.73 -2.30
CA LYS A 181 20.62 5.78 -1.40
C LYS A 181 20.41 6.20 0.07
N ARG A 182 20.08 5.21 0.91
CA ARG A 182 19.89 5.42 2.36
C ARG A 182 21.11 6.04 3.02
N GLU A 183 20.86 6.94 3.94
CA GLU A 183 21.85 7.59 4.81
C GLU A 183 21.33 7.49 6.24
N ARG A 184 22.17 7.03 7.16
CA ARG A 184 21.75 6.81 8.55
C ARG A 184 21.18 8.08 9.18
N GLY A 185 20.02 7.99 9.78
CA GLY A 185 19.31 9.12 10.40
C GLY A 185 18.53 9.97 9.41
N VAL A 186 18.53 9.61 8.12
CA VAL A 186 17.73 10.31 7.09
C VAL A 186 16.50 9.50 6.75
N LEU A 187 15.36 10.12 7.00
CA LEU A 187 14.04 9.67 6.56
C LEU A 187 13.65 10.46 5.31
N TYR A 188 13.10 9.75 4.31
CA TYR A 188 12.51 10.39 3.16
C TYR A 188 11.39 9.55 2.56
N SER A 189 10.46 10.21 1.88
CA SER A 189 9.37 9.59 1.14
C SER A 189 9.08 10.42 -0.10
N VAL A 190 9.21 9.80 -1.26
CA VAL A 190 8.93 10.41 -2.56
C VAL A 190 7.54 10.00 -3.03
N ASN A 191 6.79 10.95 -3.56
CA ASN A 191 5.54 10.70 -4.27
C ASN A 191 5.56 11.38 -5.64
N SER A 192 4.80 10.85 -6.60
CA SER A 192 4.60 11.45 -7.92
C SER A 192 3.20 12.05 -8.01
N TRP A 193 3.15 13.31 -8.45
CA TRP A 193 1.91 14.03 -8.67
C TRP A 193 2.10 15.16 -9.69
N ASP A 194 1.16 15.32 -10.61
CA ASP A 194 1.15 16.35 -11.66
C ASP A 194 2.48 16.45 -12.44
N GLY A 195 3.04 15.26 -12.78
CA GLY A 195 4.27 15.15 -13.57
C GLY A 195 5.55 15.55 -12.85
N LYS A 196 5.53 15.66 -11.52
CA LYS A 196 6.66 15.99 -10.68
C LYS A 196 6.79 15.02 -9.52
N PHE A 197 7.97 14.98 -8.91
CA PHE A 197 8.26 14.16 -7.74
C PHE A 197 8.49 15.05 -6.52
N TYR A 198 7.84 14.72 -5.43
CA TYR A 198 7.86 15.44 -4.16
C TYR A 198 8.53 14.55 -3.12
N ASN A 199 9.62 15.02 -2.55
CA ASN A 199 10.41 14.32 -1.54
C ASN A 199 10.21 14.98 -0.19
N HIS A 200 9.45 14.37 0.70
CA HIS A 200 9.33 14.77 2.10
C HIS A 200 10.48 14.14 2.86
N THR A 201 11.36 14.95 3.48
CA THR A 201 12.60 14.46 4.08
C THR A 201 13.08 15.34 5.24
N ASN A 202 13.76 14.70 6.21
CA ASN A 202 14.49 15.39 7.27
C ASN A 202 15.97 15.68 6.90
N LYS A 203 16.39 15.41 5.67
CA LYS A 203 17.77 15.69 5.25
C LYS A 203 18.08 17.19 5.30
N ASN A 204 19.00 17.60 6.19
CA ASN A 204 19.32 19.00 6.49
C ASN A 204 18.09 19.82 6.93
N ALA A 205 17.15 19.19 7.65
CA ALA A 205 15.91 19.80 8.09
C ALA A 205 15.32 18.97 9.24
N GLU A 206 15.60 19.32 10.50
CA GLU A 206 15.19 18.53 11.68
C GLU A 206 13.67 18.25 11.67
N ASP A 207 12.86 19.27 11.39
CA ASP A 207 11.40 19.20 11.34
C ASP A 207 10.84 18.94 9.92
N PHE A 208 11.65 18.31 9.08
CA PHE A 208 11.35 17.99 7.69
C PHE A 208 11.21 19.19 6.76
N LYS A 209 11.30 18.94 5.50
CA LYS A 209 11.04 19.82 4.36
C LYS A 209 10.50 19.03 3.20
N VAL A 210 10.07 19.71 2.15
CA VAL A 210 9.69 19.07 0.88
C VAL A 210 10.58 19.60 -0.24
N ASP A 211 11.31 18.70 -0.87
CA ASP A 211 12.04 18.98 -2.09
C ASP A 211 11.24 18.47 -3.31
N ILE A 212 11.49 19.08 -4.49
CA ILE A 212 10.80 18.71 -5.74
C ILE A 212 11.81 18.47 -6.85
N CYS A 213 11.55 17.51 -7.73
CA CYS A 213 12.28 17.37 -8.99
C CYS A 213 11.34 16.97 -10.15
N ASP A 214 11.82 17.15 -11.38
CA ASP A 214 11.01 16.92 -12.57
C ASP A 214 11.15 15.48 -13.10
N ASN A 215 12.23 14.76 -12.75
CA ASN A 215 12.41 13.34 -13.08
C ASN A 215 13.39 12.65 -12.13
N LEU A 216 13.29 11.32 -12.04
CA LEU A 216 14.14 10.50 -11.14
C LEU A 216 15.41 9.96 -11.80
N VAL A 217 15.65 10.22 -13.08
CA VAL A 217 16.88 9.81 -13.78
C VAL A 217 17.98 10.84 -13.56
N ASN A 218 17.66 12.11 -13.82
CA ASN A 218 18.54 13.24 -13.58
C ASN A 218 18.02 14.03 -12.40
N GLN A 219 18.20 13.49 -11.22
CA GLN A 219 17.63 14.04 -9.99
C GLN A 219 18.25 15.39 -9.65
N ASN A 220 17.53 16.46 -9.93
CA ASN A 220 17.89 17.83 -9.53
C ASN A 220 16.85 18.30 -8.50
N TRP A 221 17.02 17.85 -7.27
CA TRP A 221 16.17 18.20 -6.15
C TRP A 221 16.37 19.68 -5.78
N ARG A 222 15.27 20.41 -5.68
CA ARG A 222 15.22 21.79 -5.20
C ARG A 222 14.15 21.93 -4.13
N THR A 223 14.40 22.75 -3.13
CA THR A 223 13.45 22.96 -2.05
C THR A 223 12.19 23.62 -2.57
N TYR A 224 11.06 22.98 -2.31
CA TYR A 224 9.70 23.44 -2.64
C TYR A 224 9.01 24.02 -1.39
N ILE A 225 9.06 23.29 -0.27
CA ILE A 225 8.59 23.75 1.03
C ILE A 225 9.79 23.69 1.98
N PRO A 226 10.35 24.84 2.41
CA PRO A 226 11.49 24.86 3.32
C PRO A 226 11.07 24.37 4.71
N ALA A 227 12.04 23.87 5.46
CA ALA A 227 11.89 23.66 6.90
C ALA A 227 11.53 24.97 7.59
N LYS A 228 10.80 24.86 8.68
CA LYS A 228 10.40 25.98 9.51
C LYS A 228 10.70 25.63 10.96
N ASP A 229 11.40 26.53 11.65
CA ASP A 229 11.80 26.30 13.05
C ASP A 229 10.58 26.03 13.93
N GLU A 230 10.68 25.00 14.78
CA GLU A 230 9.66 24.58 15.72
C GLU A 230 8.31 24.16 15.07
N VAL A 231 8.32 23.84 13.77
CA VAL A 231 7.15 23.36 13.06
C VAL A 231 7.49 22.08 12.28
N LEU A 232 7.01 20.96 12.79
CA LEU A 232 7.11 19.69 12.10
C LEU A 232 6.24 19.70 10.84
N ILE A 233 6.86 19.56 9.68
CA ILE A 233 6.16 19.33 8.42
C ILE A 233 5.78 17.85 8.35
N GLY A 234 4.51 17.55 8.53
CA GLY A 234 3.95 16.21 8.46
C GLY A 234 3.74 15.71 7.03
N GLY A 235 2.96 14.65 6.91
CA GLY A 235 2.67 14.02 5.61
C GLY A 235 1.99 14.95 4.61
N LEU A 236 2.20 14.62 3.33
CA LEU A 236 1.55 15.28 2.20
C LEU A 236 0.40 14.42 1.68
N THR A 237 -0.75 15.04 1.42
CA THR A 237 -1.86 14.43 0.69
C THR A 237 -2.06 15.13 -0.64
N PHE A 238 -2.01 14.37 -1.73
CA PHE A 238 -2.16 14.90 -3.09
C PHE A 238 -3.59 14.64 -3.58
N LEU A 239 -4.29 15.70 -3.90
CA LEU A 239 -5.63 15.68 -4.50
C LEU A 239 -5.55 16.24 -5.93
N LYS A 240 -6.61 16.10 -6.71
CA LYS A 240 -6.63 16.51 -8.13
C LYS A 240 -6.02 17.89 -8.41
N ASN A 241 -6.28 18.88 -7.55
CA ASN A 241 -5.84 20.27 -7.73
C ASN A 241 -5.15 20.86 -6.49
N TRP A 242 -4.85 20.05 -5.49
CA TRP A 242 -4.37 20.53 -4.19
C TRP A 242 -3.34 19.61 -3.59
N ILE A 243 -2.37 20.19 -2.92
CA ILE A 243 -1.50 19.50 -1.97
C ILE A 243 -1.91 19.96 -0.59
N ILE A 244 -2.30 19.01 0.27
CA ILE A 244 -2.59 19.27 1.68
C ILE A 244 -1.37 18.86 2.47
N ARG A 245 -0.89 19.72 3.34
CA ARG A 245 0.22 19.50 4.24
C ARG A 245 -0.26 19.55 5.68
N GLY A 246 0.12 18.56 6.49
CA GLY A 246 -0.01 18.62 7.94
C GLY A 246 1.13 19.43 8.56
N GLU A 247 0.87 20.23 9.57
CA GLU A 247 1.87 20.90 10.40
C GLU A 247 1.53 20.69 11.88
N THR A 248 2.58 20.54 12.71
CA THR A 248 2.46 20.48 14.17
C THR A 248 3.49 21.42 14.76
N SER A 249 3.05 22.35 15.63
CA SER A 249 3.86 23.29 16.39
C SER A 249 3.72 23.04 17.89
#